data_2e33a0a206c413f466ba36240214ca2d
#
_entry.id   2e33a0a206c413f466ba36240214ca2d
#
_cell.length_a   1.000
_cell.length_b   1.000
_cell.length_c   1.000
_cell.angle_alpha   90.00
_cell.angle_beta   90.00
_cell.angle_gamma   90.00
#
_symmetry.space_group_name_H-M   'P 1'
#
loop_
_entity.id
_entity.type
_entity.pdbx_description
1 polymer ?
#
loop_
_entity_poly.entity_id
_entity_poly.type
_entity_poly.pdbx_seq_one_letter_code
_entity_poly.pdbx_strand_id
1 'polypeptide(L)'
;MSFRSHHERMTKIDRRAMIAASGAALLLPRPLLAQAQAERFSWEGLVTRAQRLARAPYRETRHHPGAKKVDYEALYRARFREDRTIWGDLPGATGVQLFPLSASAEQPVEIALVERGRATPLRYDPAMFDAPADNAVRQLGPDAGYAGFRVMNAARDGDWLSFLGASYFRSPGATKQFGLSARAIAINTSMQGKEEFPRFTHFWLERTGPGGLIIYALLDGASITGAYRFASELTPQGVRQDVDAALFPRRAIAELGLMPMTSMFWYDQASRATRTDWRPEIHDSDLLAFASADGTSHARPLINPSVPRVDAFAERNPRGFGLMQRDRNFDHYQDDGVFYERRPSLWASPRKPWGAGQVRLYEFPTTSEYVDNVCAYWTPSAPVRAGGRIDASYRLDWSSSGGPAKGLAVLENVWTGKADDPGTDRLILDFSGVPQGMRPEIWTDVAGGTMVKKGGYPVLHQKGLFRVALDIRRDSGRATDIRVQLRDGNRPFSEYVHYPLGA
;
A
#
# COMPACT_ATOMS: atom_id res chain seq x y z
N MET A 1 4.00 -61.55 -2.16
CA MET A 1 3.72 -62.49 -1.07
C MET A 1 3.05 -61.72 0.03
N SER A 2 1.78 -61.84 0.00
CA SER A 2 0.80 -62.56 0.87
C SER A 2 0.54 -61.81 2.18
N PHE A 3 -0.51 -61.04 2.20
CA PHE A 3 -1.85 -61.24 2.83
C PHE A 3 -1.85 -61.81 4.23
N ARG A 4 -2.43 -61.08 5.17
CA ARG A 4 -3.58 -61.57 5.97
C ARG A 4 -4.31 -60.46 6.71
N SER A 5 -5.59 -60.39 6.42
CA SER A 5 -6.70 -59.71 7.07
C SER A 5 -6.97 -60.22 8.50
N HIS A 6 -7.44 -59.35 9.39
CA HIS A 6 -8.27 -59.78 10.51
C HIS A 6 -9.52 -58.90 10.63
N HIS A 7 -10.62 -59.50 10.27
CA HIS A 7 -12.00 -59.12 10.55
C HIS A 7 -12.41 -59.67 11.92
N GLU A 8 -13.45 -59.01 12.49
CA GLU A 8 -14.37 -59.43 13.55
C GLU A 8 -14.01 -59.14 15.02
N ARG A 9 -14.77 -58.15 15.60
CA ARG A 9 -15.95 -58.51 16.44
C ARG A 9 -16.79 -57.31 16.76
N MET A 10 -17.99 -57.25 16.16
CA MET A 10 -19.10 -56.40 16.62
C MET A 10 -19.68 -57.01 17.92
N THR A 11 -19.68 -56.26 19.00
CA THR A 11 -20.52 -56.54 20.18
C THR A 11 -21.73 -55.60 20.15
N LYS A 12 -22.92 -56.19 20.18
CA LYS A 12 -24.22 -55.56 20.23
C LYS A 12 -24.31 -54.69 21.50
N ILE A 13 -24.58 -53.41 21.35
CA ILE A 13 -24.97 -52.50 22.45
C ILE A 13 -26.48 -52.41 22.48
N ASP A 14 -26.98 -52.77 23.65
CA ASP A 14 -28.40 -52.90 24.05
C ASP A 14 -29.12 -51.52 23.98
N ARG A 15 -30.29 -51.50 23.32
CA ARG A 15 -31.09 -50.30 23.04
C ARG A 15 -31.90 -49.76 24.21
N ARG A 16 -31.62 -50.16 25.43
CA ARG A 16 -32.41 -49.78 26.64
C ARG A 16 -31.71 -48.87 27.65
N ALA A 17 -30.52 -48.36 27.35
CA ALA A 17 -29.79 -47.44 28.25
C ALA A 17 -29.68 -45.99 27.71
N MET A 18 -30.61 -45.54 26.88
CA MET A 18 -30.56 -44.23 26.26
C MET A 18 -31.79 -43.36 26.61
N ILE A 19 -32.22 -43.36 27.86
CA ILE A 19 -33.16 -42.35 28.41
C ILE A 19 -32.81 -42.16 29.89
N ALA A 20 -31.79 -41.41 30.22
CA ALA A 20 -31.59 -40.70 31.49
C ALA A 20 -30.21 -40.02 31.54
N ALA A 21 -29.97 -39.02 30.67
CA ALA A 21 -28.92 -38.03 30.85
C ALA A 21 -29.25 -36.75 30.09
N SER A 22 -30.43 -36.22 30.38
CA SER A 22 -30.77 -34.82 30.01
C SER A 22 -30.32 -33.92 31.15
N GLY A 23 -29.38 -33.01 30.90
CA GLY A 23 -29.20 -31.86 31.77
C GLY A 23 -27.86 -31.74 32.50
N ALA A 24 -26.74 -31.75 31.80
CA ALA A 24 -25.56 -31.05 32.26
C ALA A 24 -24.82 -30.51 31.04
N ALA A 25 -25.27 -29.37 30.54
CA ALA A 25 -24.45 -28.53 29.66
C ALA A 25 -23.23 -28.15 30.49
N LEU A 26 -22.12 -28.82 30.26
CA LEU A 26 -20.80 -28.42 30.73
C LEU A 26 -20.52 -27.05 30.14
N LEU A 27 -20.80 -26.00 30.90
CA LEU A 27 -20.22 -24.67 30.78
C LEU A 27 -18.71 -24.85 30.98
N LEU A 28 -18.00 -25.18 29.90
CA LEU A 28 -16.55 -24.96 29.85
C LEU A 28 -16.34 -23.49 30.17
N PRO A 29 -15.52 -23.14 31.17
CA PRO A 29 -15.24 -21.73 31.43
C PRO A 29 -14.53 -21.18 30.22
N ARG A 30 -15.22 -20.29 29.46
CA ARG A 30 -14.53 -19.37 28.57
C ARG A 30 -13.45 -18.67 29.40
N PRO A 31 -12.17 -18.66 28.98
CA PRO A 31 -11.16 -17.94 29.72
C PRO A 31 -11.69 -16.51 29.92
N LEU A 32 -11.81 -16.10 31.15
CA LEU A 32 -12.07 -14.72 31.54
C LEU A 32 -10.93 -13.87 30.97
N LEU A 33 -11.10 -13.35 29.77
CA LEU A 33 -10.49 -12.08 29.38
C LEU A 33 -10.97 -11.11 30.45
N ALA A 34 -10.07 -10.66 31.35
CA ALA A 34 -10.39 -9.74 32.41
C ALA A 34 -11.22 -8.59 31.80
N GLN A 35 -12.48 -8.49 32.17
CA GLN A 35 -13.46 -7.59 31.57
C GLN A 35 -13.02 -6.15 31.81
N ALA A 36 -12.24 -5.61 30.89
CA ALA A 36 -12.19 -4.18 30.70
C ALA A 36 -13.62 -3.77 30.32
N GLN A 37 -14.23 -2.86 31.09
CA GLN A 37 -15.60 -2.42 30.83
C GLN A 37 -15.70 -1.92 29.40
N ALA A 38 -16.57 -2.55 28.60
CA ALA A 38 -16.80 -2.17 27.22
C ALA A 38 -17.39 -0.75 27.18
N GLU A 39 -16.69 0.18 26.56
CA GLU A 39 -17.10 1.58 26.41
C GLU A 39 -17.98 1.79 25.20
N ARG A 40 -18.84 2.83 25.23
CA ARG A 40 -19.57 3.23 24.01
C ARG A 40 -18.60 3.74 22.98
N PHE A 41 -18.76 3.31 21.74
CA PHE A 41 -17.95 3.71 20.59
C PHE A 41 -18.85 4.19 19.46
N SER A 42 -18.46 5.31 18.83
CA SER A 42 -19.04 5.78 17.56
C SER A 42 -18.00 6.55 16.75
N TRP A 43 -18.23 6.66 15.45
CA TRP A 43 -17.41 7.47 14.55
C TRP A 43 -17.35 8.94 14.99
N GLU A 44 -18.49 9.53 15.32
CA GLU A 44 -18.60 10.92 15.77
C GLU A 44 -17.85 11.14 17.09
N GLY A 45 -17.89 10.16 17.98
CA GLY A 45 -17.10 10.16 19.22
C GLY A 45 -15.60 10.16 18.95
N LEU A 46 -15.14 9.36 17.99
CA LEU A 46 -13.74 9.32 17.56
C LEU A 46 -13.30 10.65 16.92
N VAL A 47 -14.11 11.22 16.03
CA VAL A 47 -13.86 12.54 15.42
C VAL A 47 -13.73 13.61 16.50
N THR A 48 -14.65 13.62 17.48
CA THR A 48 -14.61 14.56 18.63
C THR A 48 -13.35 14.34 19.47
N ARG A 49 -12.93 13.08 19.69
CA ARG A 49 -11.69 12.74 20.40
C ARG A 49 -10.46 13.30 19.67
N ALA A 50 -10.37 13.10 18.36
CA ALA A 50 -9.29 13.65 17.54
C ALA A 50 -9.24 15.18 17.59
N GLN A 51 -10.39 15.85 17.45
CA GLN A 51 -10.49 17.31 17.53
C GLN A 51 -10.06 17.85 18.90
N ARG A 52 -10.47 17.18 19.99
CA ARG A 52 -10.04 17.57 21.35
C ARG A 52 -8.54 17.34 21.54
N LEU A 53 -8.00 16.24 21.01
CA LEU A 53 -6.58 15.92 21.07
C LEU A 53 -5.73 16.98 20.35
N ALA A 54 -6.22 17.54 19.23
CA ALA A 54 -5.54 18.62 18.49
C ALA A 54 -5.35 19.90 19.34
N ARG A 55 -6.21 20.14 20.32
CA ARG A 55 -6.13 21.32 21.23
C ARG A 55 -5.16 21.11 22.38
N ALA A 56 -4.76 19.88 22.66
CA ALA A 56 -3.80 19.56 23.71
C ALA A 56 -2.36 19.56 23.15
N PRO A 57 -1.34 19.84 23.96
CA PRO A 57 0.05 19.66 23.56
C PRO A 57 0.33 18.24 23.11
N TYR A 58 1.08 18.09 22.01
CA TYR A 58 1.52 16.76 21.54
C TYR A 58 2.39 16.07 22.59
N ARG A 59 2.12 14.81 22.79
CA ARG A 59 2.95 13.92 23.61
C ARG A 59 3.28 12.69 22.80
N GLU A 60 4.56 12.49 22.57
CA GLU A 60 5.03 11.30 21.87
C GLU A 60 4.65 10.02 22.64
N THR A 61 4.20 9.00 21.89
CA THR A 61 3.94 7.67 22.47
C THR A 61 5.25 7.10 23.01
N ARG A 62 5.22 6.66 24.26
CA ARG A 62 6.40 6.11 24.92
C ARG A 62 6.85 4.81 24.26
N HIS A 63 8.16 4.64 24.12
CA HIS A 63 8.76 3.38 23.74
C HIS A 63 8.64 2.38 24.89
N HIS A 64 8.23 1.16 24.57
CA HIS A 64 8.18 0.10 25.57
C HIS A 64 9.60 -0.47 25.80
N PRO A 65 10.14 -0.46 27.02
CA PRO A 65 11.56 -0.85 27.26
C PRO A 65 11.86 -2.31 26.91
N GLY A 66 10.86 -3.20 27.03
CA GLY A 66 10.98 -4.60 26.64
C GLY A 66 11.05 -4.85 25.14
N ALA A 67 10.56 -3.92 24.32
CA ALA A 67 10.51 -4.08 22.87
C ALA A 67 11.92 -4.22 22.26
N LYS A 68 12.92 -3.51 22.78
CA LYS A 68 14.32 -3.58 22.31
C LYS A 68 14.93 -4.98 22.43
N LYS A 69 14.40 -5.82 23.32
CA LYS A 69 14.87 -7.20 23.49
C LYS A 69 14.26 -8.16 22.46
N VAL A 70 13.20 -7.73 21.78
CA VAL A 70 12.55 -8.51 20.73
C VAL A 70 13.19 -8.14 19.40
N ASP A 71 14.31 -8.75 19.12
CA ASP A 71 15.03 -8.61 17.86
C ASP A 71 14.41 -9.43 16.72
N TYR A 72 15.06 -9.46 15.57
CA TYR A 72 14.59 -10.20 14.40
C TYR A 72 14.47 -11.71 14.69
N GLU A 73 15.43 -12.30 15.37
CA GLU A 73 15.44 -13.73 15.70
C GLU A 73 14.29 -14.09 16.66
N ALA A 74 14.06 -13.26 17.68
CA ALA A 74 12.95 -13.43 18.60
C ALA A 74 11.59 -13.38 17.88
N LEU A 75 11.43 -12.42 16.93
CA LEU A 75 10.22 -12.33 16.09
C LEU A 75 10.06 -13.54 15.18
N TYR A 76 11.12 -13.98 14.53
CA TYR A 76 11.11 -15.11 13.60
C TYR A 76 10.68 -16.41 14.31
N ARG A 77 11.09 -16.59 15.56
CA ARG A 77 10.77 -17.73 16.40
C ARG A 77 9.43 -17.61 17.14
N ALA A 78 8.76 -16.46 17.07
CA ALA A 78 7.47 -16.23 17.66
C ALA A 78 6.37 -16.19 16.60
N ARG A 79 5.41 -17.09 16.68
CA ARG A 79 4.27 -17.14 15.77
C ARG A 79 2.98 -16.86 16.51
N PHE A 80 2.09 -16.06 15.93
CA PHE A 80 0.76 -15.91 16.50
C PHE A 80 0.02 -17.26 16.40
N ARG A 81 -0.58 -17.69 17.50
CA ARG A 81 -1.29 -18.97 17.56
C ARG A 81 -2.58 -18.92 16.75
N GLU A 82 -2.78 -19.89 15.89
CA GLU A 82 -3.95 -19.95 15.02
C GLU A 82 -5.26 -20.07 15.80
N ASP A 83 -5.27 -20.88 16.89
CA ASP A 83 -6.40 -21.07 17.79
C ASP A 83 -6.74 -19.81 18.63
N ARG A 84 -5.89 -18.79 18.59
CA ARG A 84 -6.10 -17.47 19.24
C ARG A 84 -6.46 -16.38 18.24
N THR A 85 -6.61 -16.72 16.95
CA THR A 85 -7.04 -15.75 15.93
C THR A 85 -8.40 -15.18 16.31
N ILE A 86 -8.46 -13.86 16.44
CA ILE A 86 -9.69 -13.12 16.76
C ILE A 86 -10.68 -13.36 15.61
N TRP A 87 -11.94 -13.74 15.92
CA TRP A 87 -12.95 -14.18 14.94
C TRP A 87 -12.50 -15.36 14.06
N GLY A 88 -11.51 -16.12 14.50
CA GLY A 88 -10.99 -17.25 13.75
C GLY A 88 -11.95 -18.45 13.66
N ASP A 89 -12.93 -18.53 14.56
CA ASP A 89 -14.02 -19.51 14.58
C ASP A 89 -15.19 -19.13 13.65
N LEU A 90 -15.19 -17.90 13.12
CA LEU A 90 -16.22 -17.43 12.23
C LEU A 90 -15.83 -17.67 10.75
N PRO A 91 -16.82 -17.92 9.88
CA PRO A 91 -16.53 -18.14 8.47
C PRO A 91 -16.03 -16.88 7.77
N GLY A 92 -15.14 -17.08 6.78
CA GLY A 92 -14.65 -16.04 5.89
C GLY A 92 -13.25 -15.52 6.22
N ALA A 93 -12.87 -14.43 5.56
CA ALA A 93 -11.54 -13.84 5.56
C ALA A 93 -11.43 -12.63 6.52
N THR A 94 -11.84 -12.79 7.78
CA THR A 94 -11.84 -11.70 8.76
C THR A 94 -11.14 -12.04 10.07
N GLY A 95 -10.39 -13.15 10.12
CA GLY A 95 -9.57 -13.50 11.28
C GLY A 95 -8.47 -12.48 11.49
N VAL A 96 -8.33 -11.93 12.71
CA VAL A 96 -7.29 -10.95 13.03
C VAL A 96 -6.22 -11.58 13.91
N GLN A 97 -4.95 -11.33 13.54
CA GLN A 97 -3.79 -11.69 14.32
C GLN A 97 -2.98 -10.42 14.66
N LEU A 98 -2.36 -10.41 15.83
CA LEU A 98 -1.71 -9.24 16.38
C LEU A 98 -0.18 -9.36 16.26
N PHE A 99 0.50 -8.25 16.04
CA PHE A 99 1.96 -8.20 16.04
C PHE A 99 2.47 -7.80 17.43
N PRO A 100 3.43 -8.53 18.01
CA PRO A 100 4.08 -8.12 19.24
C PRO A 100 4.98 -6.90 18.98
N LEU A 101 5.30 -6.14 20.02
CA LEU A 101 6.34 -5.11 19.93
C LEU A 101 7.70 -5.75 19.62
N SER A 102 8.56 -4.96 18.97
CA SER A 102 9.92 -5.37 18.61
C SER A 102 10.88 -4.18 18.57
N ALA A 103 12.16 -4.45 18.40
CA ALA A 103 13.19 -3.41 18.25
C ALA A 103 12.94 -2.48 17.05
N SER A 104 12.22 -2.94 16.02
CA SER A 104 11.79 -2.13 14.88
C SER A 104 10.42 -1.45 15.06
N ALA A 105 9.66 -1.82 16.09
CA ALA A 105 8.33 -1.30 16.38
C ALA A 105 8.12 -1.20 17.91
N GLU A 106 8.82 -0.26 18.54
CA GLU A 106 8.91 -0.11 19.99
C GLU A 106 7.70 0.61 20.62
N GLN A 107 6.96 1.38 19.82
CA GLN A 107 5.85 2.20 20.30
C GLN A 107 4.53 1.45 20.13
N PRO A 108 3.81 1.16 21.22
CA PRO A 108 2.58 0.39 21.15
C PRO A 108 1.43 1.16 20.51
N VAL A 109 0.48 0.40 19.99
CA VAL A 109 -0.87 0.84 19.65
C VAL A 109 -1.87 0.14 20.55
N GLU A 110 -2.93 0.86 20.91
CA GLU A 110 -4.07 0.28 21.61
C GLU A 110 -5.06 -0.28 20.59
N ILE A 111 -5.56 -1.48 20.82
CA ILE A 111 -6.51 -2.16 19.93
C ILE A 111 -7.75 -2.55 20.73
N ALA A 112 -8.93 -2.26 20.21
CA ALA A 112 -10.20 -2.65 20.77
C ALA A 112 -11.09 -3.32 19.71
N LEU A 113 -11.92 -4.26 20.12
CA LEU A 113 -12.96 -4.86 19.28
C LEU A 113 -14.28 -4.13 19.47
N VAL A 114 -14.96 -3.81 18.37
CA VAL A 114 -16.27 -3.16 18.41
C VAL A 114 -17.35 -4.15 18.07
N GLU A 115 -18.31 -4.29 19.00
CA GLU A 115 -19.51 -5.09 18.81
C GLU A 115 -20.72 -4.27 19.26
N ARG A 116 -21.68 -4.08 18.36
CA ARG A 116 -22.93 -3.34 18.62
C ARG A 116 -22.69 -1.96 19.26
N GLY A 117 -21.71 -1.22 18.75
CA GLY A 117 -21.36 0.12 19.24
C GLY A 117 -20.68 0.15 20.60
N ARG A 118 -20.12 -0.95 21.06
CA ARG A 118 -19.32 -1.06 22.29
C ARG A 118 -17.93 -1.55 21.98
N ALA A 119 -16.92 -0.86 22.45
CA ALA A 119 -15.50 -1.18 22.29
C ALA A 119 -14.96 -1.92 23.50
N THR A 120 -14.36 -3.09 23.29
CA THR A 120 -13.68 -3.87 24.32
C THR A 120 -12.18 -3.87 24.05
N PRO A 121 -11.34 -3.26 24.91
CA PRO A 121 -9.89 -3.22 24.71
C PRO A 121 -9.26 -4.62 24.74
N LEU A 122 -8.28 -4.83 23.86
CA LEU A 122 -7.43 -6.02 23.87
C LEU A 122 -6.15 -5.72 24.66
N ARG A 123 -5.93 -6.47 25.74
CA ARG A 123 -4.68 -6.43 26.48
C ARG A 123 -3.67 -7.39 25.87
N TYR A 124 -2.39 -7.07 25.99
CA TYR A 124 -1.33 -7.97 25.58
C TYR A 124 -1.41 -9.28 26.38
N ASP A 125 -1.42 -10.38 25.66
CA ASP A 125 -1.39 -11.72 26.23
C ASP A 125 -0.28 -12.54 25.54
N PRO A 126 0.85 -12.83 26.23
CA PRO A 126 1.93 -13.63 25.66
C PRO A 126 1.51 -15.05 25.28
N ALA A 127 0.39 -15.57 25.83
CA ALA A 127 -0.15 -16.87 25.46
C ALA A 127 -0.76 -16.90 24.05
N MET A 128 -0.96 -15.74 23.42
CA MET A 128 -1.35 -15.65 22.00
C MET A 128 -0.21 -16.03 21.04
N PHE A 129 1.02 -16.14 21.54
CA PHE A 129 2.19 -16.43 20.71
C PHE A 129 2.77 -17.80 21.07
N ASP A 130 2.97 -18.62 20.03
CA ASP A 130 3.79 -19.83 20.12
C ASP A 130 5.26 -19.42 19.95
N ALA A 131 6.00 -19.52 21.04
CA ALA A 131 7.39 -19.12 21.10
C ALA A 131 8.09 -19.90 22.22
N PRO A 132 9.42 -20.14 22.15
CA PRO A 132 10.20 -20.72 23.23
C PRO A 132 10.00 -19.97 24.57
N ALA A 133 10.14 -20.67 25.68
CA ALA A 133 9.89 -20.10 27.01
C ALA A 133 10.79 -18.89 27.35
N ASP A 134 12.01 -18.89 26.82
CA ASP A 134 13.02 -17.83 26.96
C ASP A 134 12.87 -16.68 25.94
N ASN A 135 11.94 -16.80 24.99
CA ASN A 135 11.74 -15.80 23.95
C ASN A 135 11.25 -14.47 24.55
N ALA A 136 11.86 -13.36 24.11
CA ALA A 136 11.56 -12.03 24.60
C ALA A 136 10.07 -11.59 24.37
N VAL A 137 9.39 -12.11 23.33
CA VAL A 137 7.96 -11.87 23.10
C VAL A 137 7.13 -12.37 24.28
N ARG A 138 7.48 -13.51 24.89
CA ARG A 138 6.77 -14.04 26.07
C ARG A 138 7.05 -13.28 27.36
N GLN A 139 8.12 -12.50 27.38
CA GLN A 139 8.53 -11.69 28.54
C GLN A 139 7.92 -10.28 28.54
N LEU A 140 7.23 -9.88 27.46
CA LEU A 140 6.49 -8.62 27.43
C LEU A 140 5.32 -8.70 28.43
N GLY A 141 5.17 -7.66 29.26
CA GLY A 141 4.11 -7.60 30.27
C GLY A 141 2.72 -7.32 29.67
N PRO A 142 1.65 -7.47 30.45
CA PRO A 142 0.27 -7.30 29.98
C PRO A 142 -0.07 -5.85 29.57
N ASP A 143 0.76 -4.89 29.91
CA ASP A 143 0.69 -3.47 29.56
C ASP A 143 1.52 -3.11 28.33
N ALA A 144 2.18 -4.09 27.68
CA ALA A 144 3.03 -3.86 26.52
C ALA A 144 2.27 -3.27 25.33
N GLY A 145 1.00 -3.65 25.13
CA GLY A 145 0.27 -3.34 23.91
C GLY A 145 0.80 -4.15 22.72
N TYR A 146 0.42 -3.75 21.51
CA TYR A 146 0.79 -4.42 20.27
C TYR A 146 1.46 -3.44 19.30
N ALA A 147 2.26 -3.95 18.38
CA ALA A 147 2.85 -3.12 17.31
C ALA A 147 1.85 -2.81 16.19
N GLY A 148 0.84 -3.64 16.05
CA GLY A 148 -0.17 -3.58 15.00
C GLY A 148 -0.90 -4.91 14.85
N PHE A 149 -1.52 -5.11 13.68
CA PHE A 149 -2.31 -6.30 13.38
C PHE A 149 -2.31 -6.63 11.90
N ARG A 150 -2.71 -7.87 11.58
CA ARG A 150 -2.98 -8.34 10.22
C ARG A 150 -4.33 -9.04 10.15
N VAL A 151 -4.94 -9.03 8.98
CA VAL A 151 -6.21 -9.68 8.69
C VAL A 151 -5.97 -10.85 7.75
N MET A 152 -6.31 -12.05 8.21
CA MET A 152 -6.02 -13.29 7.51
C MET A 152 -7.06 -13.57 6.42
N ASN A 153 -6.64 -14.20 5.33
CA ASN A 153 -7.55 -14.76 4.35
C ASN A 153 -8.34 -15.97 4.94
N ALA A 154 -9.32 -16.47 4.19
CA ALA A 154 -10.17 -17.56 4.66
C ALA A 154 -9.41 -18.88 4.90
N ALA A 155 -8.35 -19.14 4.15
CA ALA A 155 -7.48 -20.32 4.31
C ALA A 155 -6.47 -20.16 5.46
N ARG A 156 -6.29 -18.93 5.96
CA ARG A 156 -5.31 -18.55 7.00
C ARG A 156 -3.85 -18.83 6.63
N ASP A 157 -3.58 -19.03 5.35
CA ASP A 157 -2.23 -19.22 4.80
C ASP A 157 -1.52 -17.90 4.44
N GLY A 158 -2.22 -16.76 4.56
CA GLY A 158 -1.69 -15.42 4.33
C GLY A 158 -2.65 -14.33 4.80
N ASP A 159 -2.11 -13.14 4.99
CA ASP A 159 -2.88 -11.95 5.30
C ASP A 159 -3.19 -11.13 4.03
N TRP A 160 -4.36 -10.50 4.00
CA TRP A 160 -4.77 -9.63 2.89
C TRP A 160 -4.72 -8.15 3.25
N LEU A 161 -4.50 -7.82 4.52
CA LEU A 161 -4.36 -6.45 5.01
C LEU A 161 -3.54 -6.44 6.28
N SER A 162 -2.62 -5.49 6.43
CA SER A 162 -1.87 -5.31 7.66
C SER A 162 -1.63 -3.83 7.97
N PHE A 163 -1.61 -3.50 9.27
CA PHE A 163 -1.29 -2.20 9.83
C PHE A 163 -0.12 -2.36 10.79
N LEU A 164 1.02 -1.75 10.48
CA LEU A 164 2.23 -1.85 11.29
C LEU A 164 3.12 -0.62 11.09
N GLY A 165 3.55 -0.03 12.19
CA GLY A 165 4.50 1.08 12.20
C GLY A 165 3.90 2.42 11.79
N ALA A 166 4.14 3.48 12.55
CA ALA A 166 3.61 4.83 12.36
C ALA A 166 2.14 4.81 11.89
N SER A 167 1.86 5.23 10.65
CA SER A 167 0.52 5.17 10.07
C SER A 167 0.49 4.34 8.77
N TYR A 168 1.43 3.40 8.63
CA TYR A 168 1.54 2.54 7.46
C TYR A 168 0.54 1.38 7.48
N PHE A 169 0.06 1.04 6.29
CA PHE A 169 -0.72 -0.16 6.04
C PHE A 169 -0.46 -0.66 4.62
N ARG A 170 -0.66 -1.95 4.40
CA ARG A 170 -0.39 -2.59 3.12
C ARG A 170 -1.29 -3.77 2.87
N SER A 171 -1.46 -4.10 1.59
CA SER A 171 -2.19 -5.27 1.12
C SER A 171 -1.44 -5.93 -0.03
N PRO A 172 -1.43 -7.27 -0.12
CA PRO A 172 -0.89 -7.99 -1.27
C PRO A 172 -1.85 -7.97 -2.48
N GLY A 173 -3.01 -7.31 -2.39
CA GLY A 173 -4.04 -7.38 -3.42
C GLY A 173 -4.53 -8.81 -3.67
N ALA A 174 -4.70 -9.19 -4.95
CA ALA A 174 -5.07 -10.54 -5.34
C ALA A 174 -3.85 -11.46 -5.55
N THR A 175 -2.65 -10.91 -5.56
CA THR A 175 -1.42 -11.62 -6.03
C THR A 175 -0.68 -12.34 -4.91
N LYS A 176 -1.09 -12.17 -3.66
CA LYS A 176 -0.46 -12.73 -2.46
C LYS A 176 1.01 -12.30 -2.26
N GLN A 177 1.43 -11.20 -2.89
CA GLN A 177 2.76 -10.60 -2.72
C GLN A 177 2.63 -9.15 -2.25
N PHE A 178 3.35 -8.80 -1.21
CA PHE A 178 3.46 -7.43 -0.75
C PHE A 178 4.51 -6.68 -1.58
N GLY A 179 4.23 -5.42 -1.85
CA GLY A 179 5.16 -4.47 -2.45
C GLY A 179 5.01 -3.13 -1.74
N LEU A 180 4.47 -2.16 -2.46
CA LEU A 180 4.22 -0.82 -1.93
C LEU A 180 3.35 -0.81 -0.67
N SER A 181 3.44 0.29 0.08
CA SER A 181 2.63 0.59 1.26
C SER A 181 1.82 1.87 1.06
N ALA A 182 0.73 2.02 1.81
CA ALA A 182 0.04 3.29 1.99
C ALA A 182 0.30 3.84 3.40
N ARG A 183 0.17 5.15 3.56
CA ARG A 183 0.19 5.86 4.84
C ARG A 183 -1.12 6.62 5.04
N ALA A 184 -1.47 6.93 6.29
CA ALA A 184 -2.57 7.84 6.55
C ALA A 184 -2.32 9.21 5.93
N ILE A 185 -1.11 9.75 6.12
CA ILE A 185 -0.76 11.12 5.79
C ILE A 185 0.75 11.27 5.57
N ALA A 186 1.14 12.23 4.75
CA ALA A 186 2.52 12.68 4.56
C ALA A 186 2.62 14.16 4.95
N ILE A 187 3.66 14.52 5.68
CA ILE A 187 3.89 15.91 6.12
C ILE A 187 5.32 16.29 5.81
N ASN A 188 5.47 17.31 4.96
CA ASN A 188 6.76 17.85 4.52
C ASN A 188 7.68 16.80 3.88
N THR A 189 7.11 15.78 3.22
CA THR A 189 7.84 14.62 2.69
C THR A 189 8.81 15.02 1.58
N SER A 190 8.42 15.97 0.71
CA SER A 190 9.27 16.43 -0.40
C SER A 190 10.02 17.73 -0.11
N MET A 191 9.93 18.24 1.11
CA MET A 191 10.55 19.49 1.48
C MET A 191 11.95 19.28 2.05
N GLN A 192 12.82 20.26 1.84
CA GLN A 192 14.08 20.33 2.59
C GLN A 192 13.75 20.54 4.07
N GLY A 193 14.08 19.56 4.91
CA GLY A 193 13.81 19.61 6.33
C GLY A 193 13.47 18.23 6.90
N LYS A 194 12.91 18.23 8.10
CA LYS A 194 12.53 16.99 8.77
C LYS A 194 11.09 16.62 8.39
N GLU A 195 10.92 15.52 7.69
CA GLU A 195 9.62 14.88 7.49
C GLU A 195 9.01 14.51 8.84
N GLU A 196 7.69 14.67 9.00
CA GLU A 196 6.96 14.23 10.17
C GLU A 196 6.17 12.97 9.85
N PHE A 197 6.21 12.00 10.77
CA PHE A 197 5.49 10.73 10.69
C PHE A 197 4.42 10.64 11.79
N PRO A 198 3.22 11.23 11.60
CA PRO A 198 2.10 11.02 12.51
C PRO A 198 1.76 9.53 12.61
N ARG A 199 1.33 9.09 13.79
CA ARG A 199 1.14 7.67 14.10
C ARG A 199 -0.31 7.36 14.36
N PHE A 200 -0.75 6.18 13.97
CA PHE A 200 -1.92 5.57 14.59
C PHE A 200 -1.55 5.13 16.01
N THR A 201 -2.32 5.62 16.97
CA THR A 201 -2.11 5.31 18.39
C THR A 201 -3.14 4.34 18.93
N HIS A 202 -4.34 4.30 18.31
CA HIS A 202 -5.44 3.44 18.70
C HIS A 202 -6.15 2.92 17.46
N PHE A 203 -6.61 1.67 17.54
CA PHE A 203 -7.46 1.05 16.55
C PHE A 203 -8.72 0.48 17.20
N TRP A 204 -9.84 0.54 16.48
CA TRP A 204 -11.09 -0.13 16.80
C TRP A 204 -11.49 -0.96 15.60
N LEU A 205 -11.65 -2.26 15.81
CA LEU A 205 -11.91 -3.23 14.76
C LEU A 205 -13.36 -3.72 14.86
N GLU A 206 -14.12 -3.60 13.78
CA GLU A 206 -15.51 -4.01 13.69
C GLU A 206 -15.71 -4.93 12.50
N ARG A 207 -16.13 -6.17 12.76
CA ARG A 207 -16.41 -7.13 11.69
C ARG A 207 -17.76 -6.83 11.07
N THR A 208 -17.82 -6.75 9.72
CA THR A 208 -19.06 -6.47 8.98
C THR A 208 -19.62 -7.70 8.24
N GLY A 209 -18.84 -8.77 8.09
CA GLY A 209 -19.25 -9.98 7.38
C GLY A 209 -18.06 -10.88 7.03
N PRO A 210 -18.26 -11.91 6.20
CA PRO A 210 -17.24 -12.92 5.92
C PRO A 210 -15.96 -12.41 5.22
N GLY A 211 -15.99 -11.27 4.58
CA GLY A 211 -14.82 -10.66 3.90
C GLY A 211 -14.68 -9.18 4.18
N GLY A 212 -15.42 -8.64 5.18
CA GLY A 212 -15.49 -7.21 5.45
C GLY A 212 -15.09 -6.85 6.89
N LEU A 213 -14.32 -5.78 7.00
CA LEU A 213 -13.84 -5.23 8.27
C LEU A 213 -13.85 -3.70 8.22
N ILE A 214 -14.44 -3.05 9.22
CA ILE A 214 -14.24 -1.62 9.44
C ILE A 214 -13.13 -1.46 10.47
N ILE A 215 -12.13 -0.68 10.10
CA ILE A 215 -11.01 -0.31 10.95
C ILE A 215 -11.14 1.19 11.23
N TYR A 216 -11.33 1.55 12.48
CA TYR A 216 -11.23 2.94 12.89
C TYR A 216 -9.86 3.17 13.53
N ALA A 217 -9.27 4.34 13.30
CA ALA A 217 -7.96 4.67 13.82
C ALA A 217 -7.88 6.11 14.30
N LEU A 218 -7.20 6.32 15.42
CA LEU A 218 -6.85 7.64 15.92
C LEU A 218 -5.40 7.95 15.52
N LEU A 219 -5.24 9.00 14.72
CA LEU A 219 -3.94 9.52 14.32
C LEU A 219 -3.49 10.63 15.27
N ASP A 220 -2.23 10.61 15.69
CA ASP A 220 -1.61 11.67 16.47
C ASP A 220 -0.21 11.99 15.95
N GLY A 221 0.12 13.28 15.93
CA GLY A 221 1.41 13.82 15.52
C GLY A 221 1.61 15.24 16.03
N ALA A 222 2.82 15.74 15.93
CA ALA A 222 3.19 17.05 16.41
C ALA A 222 2.45 18.20 15.69
N SER A 223 2.13 17.99 14.39
CA SER A 223 1.45 18.97 13.55
C SER A 223 -0.04 18.74 13.40
N ILE A 224 -0.53 17.51 13.60
CA ILE A 224 -1.89 17.14 13.22
C ILE A 224 -2.39 15.93 14.02
N THR A 225 -3.70 15.91 14.25
CA THR A 225 -4.42 14.71 14.69
C THR A 225 -5.46 14.32 13.67
N GLY A 226 -6.00 13.11 13.78
CA GLY A 226 -7.05 12.67 12.85
C GLY A 226 -7.83 11.46 13.35
N ALA A 227 -9.05 11.36 12.87
CA ALA A 227 -9.87 10.17 12.94
C ALA A 227 -9.95 9.57 11.53
N TYR A 228 -9.73 8.26 11.41
CA TYR A 228 -9.83 7.50 10.16
C TYR A 228 -10.84 6.38 10.32
N ARG A 229 -11.55 6.10 9.23
CA ARG A 229 -12.43 4.94 9.07
C ARG A 229 -12.11 4.29 7.74
N PHE A 230 -11.66 3.04 7.78
CA PHE A 230 -11.36 2.21 6.62
C PHE A 230 -12.44 1.11 6.55
N ALA A 231 -13.38 1.21 5.63
CA ALA A 231 -14.28 0.10 5.30
C ALA A 231 -13.55 -0.78 4.27
N SER A 232 -12.99 -1.88 4.74
CA SER A 232 -12.09 -2.75 3.98
C SER A 232 -12.81 -4.05 3.59
N GLU A 233 -12.63 -4.46 2.34
CA GLU A 233 -13.25 -5.65 1.77
C GLU A 233 -12.24 -6.41 0.91
N LEU A 234 -12.14 -7.72 1.13
CA LEU A 234 -11.45 -8.63 0.23
C LEU A 234 -12.37 -9.02 -0.92
N THR A 235 -11.96 -8.72 -2.15
CA THR A 235 -12.69 -9.00 -3.38
C THR A 235 -11.90 -9.97 -4.27
N PRO A 236 -12.50 -10.59 -5.29
CA PRO A 236 -11.76 -11.43 -6.24
C PRO A 236 -10.65 -10.68 -7.01
N GLN A 237 -10.77 -9.35 -7.15
CA GLN A 237 -9.80 -8.50 -7.85
C GLN A 237 -8.69 -7.98 -6.94
N GLY A 238 -8.79 -8.20 -5.63
CA GLY A 238 -7.86 -7.70 -4.63
C GLY A 238 -8.57 -7.10 -3.42
N VAL A 239 -8.04 -6.02 -2.88
CA VAL A 239 -8.59 -5.38 -1.67
C VAL A 239 -9.09 -3.99 -1.99
N ARG A 240 -10.30 -3.71 -1.53
CA ARG A 240 -10.93 -2.39 -1.62
C ARG A 240 -11.06 -1.79 -0.22
N GLN A 241 -10.72 -0.52 -0.11
CA GLN A 241 -10.91 0.24 1.13
C GLN A 241 -11.60 1.56 0.83
N ASP A 242 -12.81 1.76 1.37
CA ASP A 242 -13.45 3.07 1.41
C ASP A 242 -12.97 3.79 2.67
N VAL A 243 -12.27 4.90 2.48
CA VAL A 243 -11.63 5.65 3.56
C VAL A 243 -12.31 6.99 3.76
N ASP A 244 -12.68 7.26 5.00
CA ASP A 244 -13.12 8.58 5.46
C ASP A 244 -12.16 9.06 6.56
N ALA A 245 -11.66 10.29 6.44
CA ALA A 245 -10.77 10.91 7.41
C ALA A 245 -11.26 12.30 7.80
N ALA A 246 -11.17 12.61 9.10
CA ALA A 246 -11.36 13.93 9.64
C ALA A 246 -10.07 14.37 10.36
N LEU A 247 -9.39 15.37 9.82
CA LEU A 247 -8.06 15.80 10.22
C LEU A 247 -8.11 17.18 10.89
N PHE A 248 -7.32 17.36 11.92
CA PHE A 248 -7.30 18.57 12.75
C PHE A 248 -5.86 19.05 12.95
N PRO A 249 -5.39 20.01 12.13
CA PRO A 249 -4.06 20.58 12.26
C PRO A 249 -3.88 21.34 13.60
N ARG A 250 -2.81 21.00 14.33
CA ARG A 250 -2.37 21.73 15.54
C ARG A 250 -1.67 23.04 15.20
N ARG A 251 -1.01 23.06 14.04
CA ARG A 251 -0.27 24.21 13.50
C ARG A 251 -0.42 24.26 11.97
N ALA A 252 0.01 25.36 11.36
CA ALA A 252 0.10 25.43 9.91
C ALA A 252 1.06 24.36 9.39
N ILE A 253 0.69 23.72 8.28
CA ILE A 253 1.49 22.68 7.60
C ILE A 253 1.79 23.21 6.21
N ALA A 254 3.08 23.27 5.86
CA ALA A 254 3.53 23.80 4.58
C ALA A 254 3.20 22.85 3.44
N GLU A 255 3.38 21.55 3.65
CA GLU A 255 3.03 20.51 2.69
C GLU A 255 2.28 19.38 3.40
N LEU A 256 1.02 19.22 2.99
CA LEU A 256 0.16 18.12 3.45
C LEU A 256 -0.08 17.17 2.27
N GLY A 257 0.37 15.94 2.40
CA GLY A 257 0.08 14.85 1.46
C GLY A 257 -1.05 13.97 1.96
N LEU A 258 -2.12 13.86 1.18
CA LEU A 258 -3.24 12.95 1.40
C LEU A 258 -3.06 11.69 0.56
N MET A 259 -3.54 10.54 1.05
CA MET A 259 -3.45 9.24 0.35
C MET A 259 -2.01 8.88 -0.07
N PRO A 260 -1.01 9.03 0.80
CA PRO A 260 0.37 8.76 0.40
C PRO A 260 0.57 7.27 0.13
N MET A 261 1.33 7.00 -0.92
CA MET A 261 1.78 5.68 -1.33
C MET A 261 3.29 5.68 -1.35
N THR A 262 3.92 4.71 -0.71
CA THR A 262 5.37 4.53 -0.71
C THR A 262 5.76 3.25 -1.39
N SER A 263 6.79 3.31 -2.21
CA SER A 263 7.27 2.20 -3.01
C SER A 263 8.78 2.23 -3.15
N MET A 264 9.34 1.14 -3.64
CA MET A 264 10.75 1.01 -3.97
C MET A 264 10.90 0.94 -5.48
N PHE A 265 11.86 1.71 -6.01
CA PHE A 265 12.34 1.61 -7.38
C PHE A 265 13.85 1.76 -7.39
N TRP A 266 14.56 0.68 -7.70
CA TRP A 266 16.00 0.71 -7.80
C TRP A 266 16.47 0.88 -9.25
N TYR A 267 16.09 -0.01 -10.15
CA TYR A 267 16.34 0.10 -11.56
C TYR A 267 15.39 -0.81 -12.39
N ASP A 268 15.29 -0.46 -13.66
CA ASP A 268 14.55 -1.16 -14.73
C ASP A 268 15.42 -1.28 -15.99
N GLN A 269 14.84 -1.70 -17.10
CA GLN A 269 15.52 -1.77 -18.38
C GLN A 269 16.01 -0.42 -18.91
N ALA A 270 15.36 0.70 -18.56
CA ALA A 270 15.79 2.04 -18.98
C ALA A 270 17.06 2.50 -18.26
N SER A 271 17.25 2.07 -17.03
CA SER A 271 18.39 2.39 -16.16
C SER A 271 19.40 1.25 -16.05
N ARG A 272 19.35 0.28 -16.96
CA ARG A 272 20.19 -0.92 -16.95
C ARG A 272 21.71 -0.65 -16.83
N ALA A 273 22.19 0.47 -17.33
CA ALA A 273 23.59 0.84 -17.24
C ALA A 273 24.09 1.08 -15.78
N THR A 274 23.18 1.32 -14.84
CA THR A 274 23.48 1.53 -13.40
C THR A 274 23.33 0.27 -12.57
N ARG A 275 22.95 -0.86 -13.19
CA ARG A 275 22.72 -2.13 -12.51
C ARG A 275 23.98 -2.69 -11.87
N THR A 276 23.86 -3.05 -10.59
CA THR A 276 24.93 -3.68 -9.79
C THR A 276 24.56 -5.09 -9.30
N ASP A 277 23.30 -5.49 -9.45
CA ASP A 277 22.79 -6.81 -9.08
C ASP A 277 22.66 -7.71 -10.32
N TRP A 278 22.55 -9.04 -10.14
CA TRP A 278 22.40 -10.00 -11.24
C TRP A 278 20.99 -9.98 -11.86
N ARG A 279 19.96 -9.63 -11.08
CA ARG A 279 18.58 -9.53 -11.54
C ARG A 279 18.45 -8.44 -12.60
N PRO A 280 17.65 -8.62 -13.65
CA PRO A 280 17.49 -7.59 -14.69
C PRO A 280 16.84 -6.30 -14.20
N GLU A 281 15.83 -6.39 -13.34
CA GLU A 281 15.06 -5.27 -12.77
C GLU A 281 14.74 -5.51 -11.31
N ILE A 282 14.66 -4.43 -10.52
CA ILE A 282 14.26 -4.48 -9.11
C ILE A 282 13.40 -3.26 -8.79
N HIS A 283 12.09 -3.48 -8.65
CA HIS A 283 11.14 -2.44 -8.23
C HIS A 283 9.79 -3.01 -7.78
N ASP A 284 9.14 -2.33 -6.85
CA ASP A 284 7.80 -2.65 -6.36
C ASP A 284 6.69 -2.01 -7.18
N SER A 285 7.01 -0.93 -7.87
CA SER A 285 6.16 -0.22 -8.81
C SER A 285 7.03 0.32 -9.93
N ASP A 286 6.46 0.40 -11.15
CA ASP A 286 7.17 0.88 -12.35
C ASP A 286 6.74 2.28 -12.79
N LEU A 287 5.55 2.76 -12.40
CA LEU A 287 5.09 4.08 -12.78
C LEU A 287 4.07 4.71 -11.83
N LEU A 288 4.02 6.04 -11.83
CA LEU A 288 2.87 6.81 -11.37
C LEU A 288 1.87 6.92 -12.52
N ALA A 289 0.63 6.49 -12.28
CA ALA A 289 -0.50 6.80 -13.15
C ALA A 289 -1.41 7.83 -12.50
N PHE A 290 -2.02 8.73 -13.27
CA PHE A 290 -3.11 9.58 -12.79
C PHE A 290 -4.09 9.89 -13.93
N ALA A 291 -5.31 10.25 -13.56
CA ALA A 291 -6.34 10.61 -14.53
C ALA A 291 -6.94 11.96 -14.18
N SER A 292 -6.86 12.89 -15.11
CA SER A 292 -7.43 14.24 -15.02
C SER A 292 -8.96 14.21 -15.00
N ALA A 293 -9.58 15.30 -14.61
CA ALA A 293 -11.04 15.43 -14.55
C ALA A 293 -11.71 15.20 -15.92
N ASP A 294 -11.10 15.60 -17.01
CA ASP A 294 -11.56 15.40 -18.38
C ASP A 294 -11.43 13.93 -18.86
N GLY A 295 -10.69 13.12 -18.13
CA GLY A 295 -10.45 11.71 -18.45
C GLY A 295 -9.12 11.44 -19.16
N THR A 296 -8.29 12.46 -19.38
CA THR A 296 -6.91 12.26 -19.86
C THR A 296 -6.17 11.36 -18.88
N SER A 297 -5.62 10.26 -19.38
CA SER A 297 -4.82 9.32 -18.61
C SER A 297 -3.34 9.64 -18.79
N HIS A 298 -2.62 9.71 -17.68
CA HIS A 298 -1.21 10.06 -17.64
C HIS A 298 -0.40 8.88 -17.10
N ALA A 299 0.81 8.71 -17.63
CA ALA A 299 1.80 7.75 -17.19
C ALA A 299 3.16 8.45 -17.00
N ARG A 300 3.73 8.33 -15.82
CA ARG A 300 5.05 8.84 -15.46
C ARG A 300 5.88 7.65 -14.94
N PRO A 301 6.73 7.02 -15.80
CA PRO A 301 7.63 5.96 -15.37
C PRO A 301 8.48 6.40 -14.19
N LEU A 302 8.66 5.53 -13.19
CA LEU A 302 9.53 5.82 -12.06
C LEU A 302 11.00 5.81 -12.48
N ILE A 303 11.80 6.52 -11.71
CA ILE A 303 13.25 6.56 -11.87
C ILE A 303 13.94 6.48 -10.53
N ASN A 304 15.21 6.14 -10.54
CA ASN A 304 16.12 6.31 -9.41
C ASN A 304 17.05 7.49 -9.70
N PRO A 305 16.67 8.72 -9.30
CA PRO A 305 17.40 9.91 -9.70
C PRO A 305 18.74 10.02 -8.94
N SER A 306 19.70 10.77 -9.54
CA SER A 306 20.99 11.04 -8.89
C SER A 306 20.90 12.00 -7.70
N VAL A 307 19.84 12.81 -7.64
CA VAL A 307 19.52 13.76 -6.55
C VAL A 307 18.00 13.70 -6.30
N PRO A 308 17.54 14.03 -5.08
CA PRO A 308 16.10 14.03 -4.81
C PRO A 308 15.32 14.90 -5.81
N ARG A 309 14.22 14.35 -6.33
CA ARG A 309 13.37 14.98 -7.35
C ARG A 309 11.92 15.02 -6.88
N VAL A 310 11.22 16.09 -7.23
CA VAL A 310 9.76 16.23 -7.06
C VAL A 310 9.14 16.59 -8.39
N ASP A 311 8.23 15.77 -8.87
CA ASP A 311 7.32 16.13 -9.95
C ASP A 311 5.95 16.49 -9.37
N ALA A 312 5.35 17.57 -9.87
CA ALA A 312 4.08 18.10 -9.39
C ALA A 312 3.14 18.36 -10.57
N PHE A 313 2.03 17.63 -10.61
CA PHE A 313 1.02 17.73 -11.66
C PHE A 313 -0.21 18.45 -11.09
N ALA A 314 -0.41 19.70 -11.55
CA ALA A 314 -1.54 20.52 -11.12
C ALA A 314 -2.85 19.97 -11.68
N GLU A 315 -3.81 19.71 -10.80
CA GLU A 315 -5.09 19.12 -11.15
C GLU A 315 -6.24 19.77 -10.37
N ARG A 316 -7.43 19.64 -10.92
CA ARG A 316 -8.67 20.00 -10.22
C ARG A 316 -9.65 18.85 -10.33
N ASN A 317 -10.00 18.25 -9.19
CA ASN A 317 -10.90 17.09 -9.11
C ASN A 317 -10.44 15.95 -10.05
N PRO A 318 -9.19 15.46 -9.95
CA PRO A 318 -8.75 14.34 -10.75
C PRO A 318 -9.63 13.11 -10.48
N ARG A 319 -9.69 12.19 -11.43
CA ARG A 319 -10.40 10.92 -11.27
C ARG A 319 -9.65 9.93 -10.38
N GLY A 320 -8.37 10.20 -10.12
CA GLY A 320 -7.53 9.42 -9.23
C GLY A 320 -6.07 9.43 -9.62
N PHE A 321 -5.25 8.80 -8.78
CA PHE A 321 -3.83 8.53 -9.03
C PHE A 321 -3.39 7.25 -8.32
N GLY A 322 -2.24 6.72 -8.73
CA GLY A 322 -1.71 5.53 -8.07
C GLY A 322 -0.32 5.15 -8.53
N LEU A 323 0.34 4.32 -7.73
CA LEU A 323 1.58 3.65 -8.11
C LEU A 323 1.23 2.27 -8.68
N MET A 324 1.70 2.02 -9.89
CA MET A 324 1.39 0.83 -10.67
C MET A 324 2.62 -0.06 -10.80
N GLN A 325 2.38 -1.36 -10.74
CA GLN A 325 3.32 -2.38 -11.20
C GLN A 325 2.69 -3.00 -12.45
N ARG A 326 3.12 -2.59 -13.63
CA ARG A 326 2.60 -3.04 -14.92
C ARG A 326 3.36 -4.20 -15.49
N ASP A 327 4.68 -4.17 -15.32
CA ASP A 327 5.51 -5.27 -15.78
C ASP A 327 5.24 -6.52 -14.93
N ARG A 328 4.69 -7.54 -15.59
CA ARG A 328 4.29 -8.81 -15.00
C ARG A 328 5.09 -9.98 -15.56
N ASN A 329 6.14 -9.68 -16.31
CA ASN A 329 6.96 -10.71 -16.91
C ASN A 329 8.06 -11.16 -15.95
N PHE A 330 8.00 -12.40 -15.50
CA PHE A 330 9.03 -12.98 -14.64
C PHE A 330 10.44 -12.86 -15.26
N ASP A 331 10.56 -12.96 -16.60
CA ASP A 331 11.86 -12.90 -17.28
C ASP A 331 12.57 -11.54 -17.11
N HIS A 332 11.82 -10.50 -16.79
CA HIS A 332 12.40 -9.18 -16.52
C HIS A 332 12.97 -9.06 -15.11
N TYR A 333 12.59 -9.93 -14.17
CA TYR A 333 13.06 -9.89 -12.77
C TYR A 333 13.98 -11.05 -12.41
N GLN A 334 13.63 -12.26 -12.85
CA GLN A 334 14.34 -13.52 -12.54
C GLN A 334 14.42 -13.81 -11.02
N ASP A 335 13.53 -13.23 -10.21
CA ASP A 335 13.54 -13.38 -8.76
C ASP A 335 12.42 -14.32 -8.30
N ASP A 336 12.75 -15.57 -8.00
CA ASP A 336 11.84 -16.59 -7.48
C ASP A 336 11.72 -16.60 -5.95
N GLY A 337 12.35 -15.66 -5.27
CA GLY A 337 12.26 -15.46 -3.81
C GLY A 337 11.24 -14.41 -3.40
N VAL A 338 11.20 -13.26 -4.10
CA VAL A 338 10.34 -12.11 -3.72
C VAL A 338 9.32 -11.72 -4.78
N PHE A 339 9.38 -12.30 -6.00
CA PHE A 339 8.34 -12.22 -7.04
C PHE A 339 7.85 -10.80 -7.34
N TYR A 340 8.74 -9.93 -7.80
CA TYR A 340 8.42 -8.53 -8.12
C TYR A 340 7.28 -8.39 -9.14
N GLU A 341 7.18 -9.30 -10.12
CA GLU A 341 6.13 -9.34 -11.13
C GLU A 341 4.73 -9.56 -10.54
N ARG A 342 4.63 -10.04 -9.29
CA ARG A 342 3.36 -10.28 -8.58
C ARG A 342 2.98 -9.18 -7.62
N ARG A 343 3.79 -8.14 -7.43
CA ARG A 343 3.50 -7.07 -6.49
C ARG A 343 2.28 -6.26 -6.92
N PRO A 344 1.41 -5.82 -5.99
CA PRO A 344 0.17 -5.14 -6.34
C PRO A 344 0.42 -3.72 -6.81
N SER A 345 -0.51 -3.22 -7.61
CA SER A 345 -0.71 -1.79 -7.85
C SER A 345 -1.66 -1.23 -6.80
N LEU A 346 -1.55 0.07 -6.51
CA LEU A 346 -2.46 0.80 -5.65
C LEU A 346 -3.03 2.01 -6.38
N TRP A 347 -4.36 2.09 -6.45
CA TRP A 347 -5.09 3.22 -7.04
C TRP A 347 -5.95 3.92 -6.00
N ALA A 348 -5.81 5.25 -5.87
CA ALA A 348 -6.68 6.11 -5.07
C ALA A 348 -7.65 6.86 -5.97
N SER A 349 -8.94 6.78 -5.67
CA SER A 349 -10.00 7.50 -6.39
C SER A 349 -10.88 8.31 -5.44
N PRO A 350 -11.40 9.48 -5.87
CA PRO A 350 -12.25 10.31 -5.03
C PRO A 350 -13.62 9.67 -4.82
N ARG A 351 -14.09 9.67 -3.57
CA ARG A 351 -15.50 9.46 -3.21
C ARG A 351 -16.23 10.80 -3.01
N LYS A 352 -15.47 11.87 -2.83
CA LYS A 352 -15.92 13.27 -2.84
C LYS A 352 -14.89 14.11 -3.62
N PRO A 353 -15.29 15.21 -4.25
CA PRO A 353 -14.36 16.08 -4.99
C PRO A 353 -13.17 16.51 -4.12
N TRP A 354 -11.95 16.40 -4.66
CA TRP A 354 -10.73 16.79 -3.94
C TRP A 354 -10.39 18.29 -4.09
N GLY A 355 -11.07 19.01 -4.99
CA GLY A 355 -10.79 20.41 -5.27
C GLY A 355 -9.55 20.62 -6.15
N ALA A 356 -8.95 21.81 -6.05
CA ALA A 356 -7.68 22.12 -6.70
C ALA A 356 -6.51 21.62 -5.85
N GLY A 357 -5.48 21.12 -6.51
CA GLY A 357 -4.29 20.58 -5.86
C GLY A 357 -3.27 20.08 -6.85
N GLN A 358 -2.42 19.19 -6.39
CA GLN A 358 -1.37 18.55 -7.20
C GLN A 358 -1.25 17.08 -6.84
N VAL A 359 -1.12 16.23 -7.84
CA VAL A 359 -0.50 14.91 -7.67
C VAL A 359 1.00 15.13 -7.61
N ARG A 360 1.64 14.71 -6.53
CA ARG A 360 3.08 14.83 -6.35
C ARG A 360 3.73 13.46 -6.36
N LEU A 361 4.90 13.40 -6.99
CA LEU A 361 5.80 12.24 -6.98
C LEU A 361 7.14 12.71 -6.44
N TYR A 362 7.57 12.15 -5.33
CA TYR A 362 8.87 12.37 -4.73
C TYR A 362 9.72 11.11 -4.89
N GLU A 363 10.89 11.25 -5.48
CA GLU A 363 11.87 10.20 -5.71
C GLU A 363 13.24 10.64 -5.19
N PHE A 364 13.99 9.74 -4.56
CA PHE A 364 15.34 10.02 -4.09
C PHE A 364 16.28 8.83 -4.38
N PRO A 365 17.62 9.07 -4.42
CA PRO A 365 18.57 8.04 -4.78
C PRO A 365 18.55 6.85 -3.81
N THR A 366 18.62 5.65 -4.35
CA THR A 366 18.88 4.43 -3.56
C THR A 366 19.83 3.49 -4.27
N THR A 367 20.55 2.70 -3.48
CA THR A 367 21.38 1.58 -3.94
C THR A 367 20.94 0.27 -3.29
N SER A 368 19.71 0.20 -2.79
CA SER A 368 19.20 -0.93 -2.03
C SER A 368 17.71 -1.15 -2.28
N GLU A 369 17.32 -2.40 -2.45
CA GLU A 369 15.92 -2.84 -2.53
C GLU A 369 15.13 -2.71 -1.21
N TYR A 370 15.82 -2.43 -0.09
CA TYR A 370 15.20 -2.29 1.23
C TYR A 370 14.80 -0.85 1.57
N VAL A 371 14.95 0.08 0.63
CA VAL A 371 14.65 1.50 0.83
C VAL A 371 13.49 1.91 -0.07
N ASP A 372 12.37 2.24 0.54
CA ASP A 372 11.23 2.86 -0.15
C ASP A 372 11.59 4.29 -0.56
N ASN A 373 12.15 4.45 -1.77
CA ASN A 373 12.65 5.72 -2.30
C ASN A 373 11.66 6.48 -3.16
N VAL A 374 10.41 6.04 -3.22
CA VAL A 374 9.32 6.64 -3.99
C VAL A 374 8.16 6.98 -3.07
N CYS A 375 7.60 8.19 -3.18
CA CYS A 375 6.37 8.58 -2.51
C CYS A 375 5.47 9.39 -3.44
N ALA A 376 4.23 8.91 -3.65
CA ALA A 376 3.21 9.63 -4.40
C ALA A 376 2.06 10.04 -3.48
N TYR A 377 1.52 11.26 -3.63
CA TYR A 377 0.42 11.76 -2.80
C TYR A 377 -0.32 12.93 -3.46
N TRP A 378 -1.52 13.21 -2.96
CA TRP A 378 -2.28 14.39 -3.32
C TRP A 378 -2.02 15.54 -2.34
N THR A 379 -1.66 16.72 -2.84
CA THR A 379 -1.50 17.93 -2.04
C THR A 379 -2.58 18.94 -2.41
N PRO A 380 -3.52 19.28 -1.50
CA PRO A 380 -4.51 20.35 -1.74
C PRO A 380 -3.84 21.71 -1.93
N SER A 381 -4.36 22.54 -2.83
CA SER A 381 -3.89 23.93 -3.00
C SER A 381 -4.32 24.86 -1.85
N ALA A 382 -5.34 24.46 -1.09
CA ALA A 382 -5.81 25.24 0.05
C ALA A 382 -4.79 25.21 1.19
N PRO A 383 -4.45 26.37 1.77
CA PRO A 383 -3.51 26.42 2.90
C PRO A 383 -4.02 25.64 4.11
N VAL A 384 -3.15 24.83 4.71
CA VAL A 384 -3.45 24.10 5.94
C VAL A 384 -3.15 25.00 7.15
N ARG A 385 -4.21 25.45 7.83
CA ARG A 385 -4.11 26.38 8.96
C ARG A 385 -4.35 25.67 10.29
N ALA A 386 -3.70 26.14 11.35
CA ALA A 386 -3.95 25.66 12.69
C ALA A 386 -5.43 25.81 13.10
N GLY A 387 -5.96 24.81 13.82
CA GLY A 387 -7.34 24.79 14.29
C GLY A 387 -8.40 24.53 13.21
N GLY A 388 -8.00 24.37 11.95
CA GLY A 388 -8.89 24.00 10.86
C GLY A 388 -9.36 22.55 10.96
N ARG A 389 -10.29 22.18 10.05
CA ARG A 389 -10.70 20.80 9.79
C ARG A 389 -10.54 20.49 8.31
N ILE A 390 -10.00 19.33 8.01
CA ILE A 390 -9.84 18.82 6.65
C ILE A 390 -10.53 17.47 6.62
N ASP A 391 -11.53 17.33 5.75
CA ASP A 391 -12.20 16.06 5.50
C ASP A 391 -11.69 15.45 4.19
N ALA A 392 -11.28 14.19 4.22
CA ALA A 392 -10.90 13.43 3.04
C ALA A 392 -11.79 12.18 2.91
N SER A 393 -12.29 11.93 1.71
CA SER A 393 -13.10 10.74 1.41
C SER A 393 -12.66 10.17 0.06
N TYR A 394 -12.14 8.95 0.09
CA TYR A 394 -11.53 8.31 -1.07
C TYR A 394 -11.64 6.79 -1.00
N ARG A 395 -11.36 6.15 -2.12
CA ARG A 395 -11.25 4.69 -2.23
C ARG A 395 -9.83 4.32 -2.59
N LEU A 396 -9.33 3.27 -1.98
CA LEU A 396 -8.10 2.59 -2.32
C LEU A 396 -8.43 1.23 -2.90
N ASP A 397 -7.93 0.93 -4.10
CA ASP A 397 -8.04 -0.37 -4.74
C ASP A 397 -6.62 -0.96 -4.91
N TRP A 398 -6.35 -2.04 -4.17
CA TRP A 398 -5.13 -2.84 -4.26
C TRP A 398 -5.38 -3.99 -5.22
N SER A 399 -4.77 -3.96 -6.38
CA SER A 399 -5.07 -4.93 -7.43
C SER A 399 -3.85 -5.21 -8.33
N SER A 400 -4.02 -6.11 -9.29
CA SER A 400 -3.06 -6.30 -10.38
C SER A 400 -3.35 -5.42 -11.60
N SER A 401 -4.25 -4.42 -11.48
CA SER A 401 -4.59 -3.52 -12.58
C SER A 401 -3.41 -2.62 -12.95
N GLY A 402 -3.21 -2.41 -14.24
CA GLY A 402 -2.20 -1.49 -14.78
C GLY A 402 -2.61 -0.02 -14.81
N GLY A 403 -3.75 0.36 -14.19
CA GLY A 403 -4.20 1.75 -14.10
C GLY A 403 -5.49 2.07 -14.89
N PRO A 404 -5.83 3.37 -15.03
CA PRO A 404 -7.13 3.83 -15.48
C PRO A 404 -7.33 3.89 -17.02
N ALA A 405 -6.32 3.61 -17.82
CA ALA A 405 -6.28 3.86 -19.27
C ALA A 405 -7.15 2.87 -20.08
N LYS A 406 -8.44 2.79 -19.77
CA LYS A 406 -9.38 1.90 -20.50
C LYS A 406 -9.56 2.36 -21.95
N GLY A 407 -9.30 1.45 -22.91
CA GLY A 407 -9.51 1.68 -24.33
C GLY A 407 -8.48 2.61 -24.99
N LEU A 408 -7.41 2.95 -24.29
CA LEU A 408 -6.25 3.66 -24.83
C LEU A 408 -5.07 2.70 -25.02
N ALA A 409 -4.15 3.04 -25.91
CA ALA A 409 -2.83 2.41 -25.91
C ALA A 409 -2.08 2.83 -24.63
N VAL A 410 -1.44 1.87 -23.98
CA VAL A 410 -0.75 2.07 -22.71
C VAL A 410 0.75 1.91 -22.88
N LEU A 411 1.51 2.72 -22.15
CA LEU A 411 2.96 2.57 -22.06
C LEU A 411 3.28 1.24 -21.38
N GLU A 412 4.05 0.40 -22.04
CA GLU A 412 4.44 -0.91 -21.54
C GLU A 412 5.92 -0.95 -21.16
N ASN A 413 6.80 -0.44 -22.03
CA ASN A 413 8.24 -0.45 -21.80
C ASN A 413 8.89 0.90 -22.13
N VAL A 414 10.00 1.16 -21.46
CA VAL A 414 10.87 2.31 -21.71
C VAL A 414 12.31 1.84 -21.78
N TRP A 415 13.08 2.31 -22.78
CA TRP A 415 14.53 2.13 -22.83
C TRP A 415 15.23 3.45 -23.13
N THR A 416 16.43 3.58 -22.62
CA THR A 416 17.30 4.72 -22.92
C THR A 416 18.63 4.25 -23.50
N GLY A 417 19.27 5.07 -24.28
CA GLY A 417 20.59 4.81 -24.87
C GLY A 417 21.16 6.02 -25.55
N LYS A 418 22.27 5.83 -26.25
CA LYS A 418 22.85 6.85 -27.12
C LYS A 418 22.31 6.73 -28.54
N ALA A 419 22.03 7.85 -29.18
CA ALA A 419 21.70 7.91 -30.60
C ALA A 419 22.98 7.94 -31.46
N ASP A 420 22.79 7.81 -32.77
CA ASP A 420 23.91 7.81 -33.72
C ASP A 420 24.59 9.20 -33.80
N ASP A 421 23.81 10.28 -33.63
CA ASP A 421 24.34 11.64 -33.60
C ASP A 421 25.07 11.93 -32.29
N PRO A 422 26.30 12.44 -32.31
CA PRO A 422 27.08 12.74 -31.10
C PRO A 422 26.33 13.70 -30.17
N GLY A 423 26.37 13.41 -28.86
CA GLY A 423 25.71 14.22 -27.82
C GLY A 423 24.19 14.10 -27.79
N THR A 424 23.64 13.10 -28.47
CA THR A 424 22.20 12.85 -28.54
C THR A 424 21.84 11.58 -27.80
N ASP A 425 20.83 11.63 -26.95
CA ASP A 425 20.27 10.48 -26.24
C ASP A 425 19.06 9.93 -27.00
N ARG A 426 18.87 8.64 -26.97
CA ARG A 426 17.71 7.94 -27.55
C ARG A 426 16.79 7.46 -26.46
N LEU A 427 15.51 7.85 -26.58
CA LEU A 427 14.41 7.35 -25.75
C LEU A 427 13.51 6.47 -26.61
N ILE A 428 13.27 5.25 -26.16
CA ILE A 428 12.36 4.29 -26.79
C ILE A 428 11.17 4.10 -25.84
N LEU A 429 9.96 4.19 -26.39
CA LEU A 429 8.70 3.98 -25.67
C LEU A 429 7.87 2.96 -26.46
N ASP A 430 7.48 1.86 -25.84
CA ASP A 430 6.58 0.88 -26.40
C ASP A 430 5.18 1.04 -25.86
N PHE A 431 4.21 1.15 -26.75
CA PHE A 431 2.80 1.26 -26.43
C PHE A 431 2.08 -0.02 -26.87
N SER A 432 1.43 -0.69 -25.93
CA SER A 432 0.54 -1.81 -26.23
C SER A 432 -0.89 -1.33 -26.48
N GLY A 433 -1.71 -2.18 -27.12
CA GLY A 433 -3.10 -1.86 -27.47
C GLY A 433 -3.26 -1.04 -28.75
N VAL A 434 -2.23 -0.89 -29.58
CA VAL A 434 -2.32 -0.23 -30.88
C VAL A 434 -2.84 -1.24 -31.93
N PRO A 435 -3.97 -0.97 -32.61
CA PRO A 435 -4.51 -1.88 -33.62
C PRO A 435 -3.53 -2.11 -34.76
N GLN A 436 -3.54 -3.33 -35.29
CA GLN A 436 -2.68 -3.70 -36.42
C GLN A 436 -3.01 -2.84 -37.63
N GLY A 437 -1.97 -2.30 -38.29
CA GLY A 437 -2.11 -1.43 -39.46
C GLY A 437 -2.34 0.04 -39.13
N MET A 438 -2.63 0.38 -37.89
CA MET A 438 -2.74 1.78 -37.46
C MET A 438 -1.36 2.44 -37.42
N ARG A 439 -1.28 3.70 -37.87
CA ARG A 439 -0.10 4.54 -37.80
C ARG A 439 -0.47 5.84 -37.09
N PRO A 440 -0.45 5.84 -35.73
CA PRO A 440 -0.79 7.03 -34.98
C PRO A 440 0.23 8.14 -35.20
N GLU A 441 -0.24 9.39 -35.12
CA GLU A 441 0.63 10.55 -35.03
C GLU A 441 1.35 10.55 -33.68
N ILE A 442 2.66 10.85 -33.69
CA ILE A 442 3.46 10.97 -32.48
C ILE A 442 3.53 12.45 -32.10
N TRP A 443 2.73 12.84 -31.13
CA TRP A 443 2.82 14.17 -30.53
C TRP A 443 3.91 14.20 -29.46
N THR A 444 4.75 15.22 -29.46
CA THR A 444 5.86 15.37 -28.52
C THR A 444 6.04 16.82 -28.10
N ASP A 445 6.43 17.01 -26.84
CA ASP A 445 6.89 18.27 -26.28
C ASP A 445 8.16 18.00 -25.45
N VAL A 446 9.19 18.80 -25.60
CA VAL A 446 10.50 18.63 -24.96
C VAL A 446 10.91 19.92 -24.27
N ALA A 447 11.03 19.88 -22.96
CA ALA A 447 11.58 20.96 -22.16
C ALA A 447 13.03 20.63 -21.77
N GLY A 448 13.94 21.60 -21.85
CA GLY A 448 15.36 21.44 -21.51
C GLY A 448 16.15 20.58 -22.51
N GLY A 449 15.72 20.60 -23.77
CA GLY A 449 16.39 19.92 -24.87
C GLY A 449 15.74 20.17 -26.22
N THR A 450 16.30 19.59 -27.26
CA THR A 450 15.84 19.71 -28.65
C THR A 450 15.57 18.34 -29.25
N MET A 451 14.40 18.15 -29.86
CA MET A 451 14.07 16.96 -30.64
C MET A 451 14.90 16.96 -31.93
N VAL A 452 15.78 15.98 -32.09
CA VAL A 452 16.62 15.78 -33.27
C VAL A 452 15.89 14.89 -34.27
N LYS A 453 15.34 13.78 -33.81
CA LYS A 453 14.63 12.84 -34.68
C LYS A 453 13.49 12.16 -33.88
N LYS A 454 12.37 11.94 -34.55
CA LYS A 454 11.27 11.13 -34.03
C LYS A 454 10.71 10.19 -35.08
N GLY A 455 10.33 9.00 -34.68
CA GLY A 455 9.68 8.04 -35.54
C GLY A 455 8.98 6.98 -34.74
N GLY A 456 8.13 6.21 -35.40
CA GLY A 456 7.46 5.08 -34.77
C GLY A 456 7.04 4.04 -35.78
N TYR A 457 6.93 2.81 -35.30
CA TYR A 457 6.60 1.65 -36.13
C TYR A 457 6.01 0.52 -35.29
N PRO A 458 5.15 -0.35 -35.86
CA PRO A 458 4.73 -1.57 -35.22
C PRO A 458 5.91 -2.51 -34.99
N VAL A 459 6.03 -3.06 -33.79
CA VAL A 459 7.10 -4.01 -33.46
C VAL A 459 6.85 -5.34 -34.17
N LEU A 460 7.82 -5.82 -34.90
CA LEU A 460 7.73 -7.09 -35.62
C LEU A 460 7.52 -8.25 -34.63
N HIS A 461 6.65 -9.16 -35.01
CA HIS A 461 6.29 -10.36 -34.23
C HIS A 461 5.59 -10.11 -32.88
N GLN A 462 5.27 -8.83 -32.54
CA GLN A 462 4.51 -8.48 -31.33
C GLN A 462 3.23 -7.74 -31.70
N LYS A 463 2.11 -8.47 -31.75
CA LYS A 463 0.80 -7.89 -32.12
C LYS A 463 0.37 -6.82 -31.14
N GLY A 464 -0.04 -5.66 -31.67
CA GLY A 464 -0.58 -4.56 -30.89
C GLY A 464 0.47 -3.72 -30.16
N LEU A 465 1.78 -3.97 -30.39
CA LEU A 465 2.86 -3.17 -29.84
C LEU A 465 3.37 -2.18 -30.89
N PHE A 466 3.42 -0.90 -30.52
CA PHE A 466 3.91 0.20 -31.35
C PHE A 466 5.07 0.88 -30.64
N ARG A 467 6.22 0.92 -31.30
CA ARG A 467 7.45 1.54 -30.79
C ARG A 467 7.60 2.97 -31.27
N VAL A 468 7.85 3.88 -30.35
CA VAL A 468 8.24 5.26 -30.58
C VAL A 468 9.74 5.38 -30.28
N ALA A 469 10.50 5.95 -31.21
CA ALA A 469 11.92 6.27 -31.05
C ALA A 469 12.13 7.79 -31.16
N LEU A 470 12.74 8.36 -30.14
CA LEU A 470 13.01 9.79 -30.02
C LEU A 470 14.50 10.02 -29.79
N ASP A 471 15.14 10.78 -30.65
CA ASP A 471 16.53 11.22 -30.47
C ASP A 471 16.53 12.66 -30.00
N ILE A 472 17.11 12.91 -28.83
CA ILE A 472 17.00 14.20 -28.12
C ILE A 472 18.38 14.67 -27.69
N ARG A 473 18.71 15.92 -28.08
CA ARG A 473 19.91 16.60 -27.59
C ARG A 473 19.51 17.39 -26.33
N ARG A 474 20.09 17.03 -25.20
CA ARG A 474 19.82 17.71 -23.93
C ARG A 474 20.58 19.04 -23.85
N ASP A 475 19.95 20.05 -23.28
CA ASP A 475 20.62 21.31 -22.94
C ASP A 475 21.55 21.07 -21.72
N SER A 476 22.76 21.62 -21.80
CA SER A 476 23.75 21.51 -20.73
C SER A 476 23.23 22.15 -19.44
N GLY A 477 23.31 21.38 -18.30
CA GLY A 477 22.95 21.89 -16.98
C GLY A 477 21.45 22.08 -16.75
N ARG A 478 20.58 21.58 -17.64
CA ARG A 478 19.12 21.60 -17.47
C ARG A 478 18.53 20.21 -17.38
N ALA A 479 17.50 20.05 -16.54
CA ALA A 479 16.67 18.86 -16.55
C ALA A 479 15.91 18.79 -17.88
N THR A 480 15.81 17.58 -18.46
CA THR A 480 15.08 17.37 -19.71
C THR A 480 13.83 16.57 -19.43
N ASP A 481 12.67 17.20 -19.62
CA ASP A 481 11.37 16.57 -19.46
C ASP A 481 10.69 16.39 -20.83
N ILE A 482 10.29 15.16 -21.12
CA ILE A 482 9.70 14.78 -22.41
C ILE A 482 8.25 14.39 -22.19
N ARG A 483 7.37 14.89 -23.05
CA ARG A 483 5.95 14.50 -23.07
C ARG A 483 5.65 13.84 -24.40
N VAL A 484 4.96 12.72 -24.37
CA VAL A 484 4.65 11.93 -25.57
C VAL A 484 3.22 11.46 -25.52
N GLN A 485 2.53 11.53 -26.65
CA GLN A 485 1.19 10.98 -26.80
C GLN A 485 0.99 10.49 -28.24
N LEU A 486 0.42 9.32 -28.39
CA LEU A 486 -0.08 8.86 -29.69
C LEU A 486 -1.47 9.45 -29.93
N ARG A 487 -1.70 9.94 -31.16
CA ARG A 487 -2.95 10.60 -31.57
C ARG A 487 -3.48 10.02 -32.88
N ASP A 488 -4.79 10.07 -33.02
CA ASP A 488 -5.51 9.88 -34.27
C ASP A 488 -6.11 11.24 -34.66
N GLY A 489 -5.41 11.99 -35.53
CA GLY A 489 -5.64 13.42 -35.72
C GLY A 489 -5.53 14.18 -34.40
N ASN A 490 -6.58 14.93 -34.03
CA ASN A 490 -6.59 15.66 -32.75
C ASN A 490 -7.04 14.83 -31.54
N ARG A 491 -7.41 13.56 -31.75
CA ARG A 491 -7.93 12.70 -30.68
C ARG A 491 -6.79 11.95 -29.98
N PRO A 492 -6.67 12.03 -28.63
CA PRO A 492 -5.76 11.20 -27.89
C PRO A 492 -6.06 9.71 -28.11
N PHE A 493 -5.04 8.95 -28.42
CA PHE A 493 -5.13 7.51 -28.68
C PHE A 493 -4.37 6.68 -27.63
N SER A 494 -3.40 7.31 -26.95
CA SER A 494 -2.63 6.69 -25.86
C SER A 494 -2.74 7.50 -24.57
N GLU A 495 -2.17 6.93 -23.52
CA GLU A 495 -1.80 7.71 -22.33
C GLU A 495 -0.88 8.87 -22.71
N TYR A 496 -0.93 9.91 -21.90
CA TYR A 496 -0.01 11.05 -21.96
C TYR A 496 1.21 10.71 -21.09
N VAL A 497 2.31 10.40 -21.73
CA VAL A 497 3.55 9.98 -21.07
C VAL A 497 4.38 11.20 -20.68
N HIS A 498 4.89 11.20 -19.44
CA HIS A 498 5.87 12.16 -18.94
C HIS A 498 7.16 11.39 -18.63
N TYR A 499 8.28 11.74 -19.21
CA TYR A 499 9.56 11.08 -18.98
C TYR A 499 10.70 12.07 -18.71
N PRO A 500 11.35 12.01 -17.53
CA PRO A 500 12.52 12.83 -17.21
C PRO A 500 13.78 12.13 -17.73
N LEU A 501 14.33 12.62 -18.82
CA LEU A 501 15.50 12.03 -19.46
C LEU A 501 16.80 12.45 -18.76
N GLY A 502 17.57 11.48 -18.28
CA GLY A 502 18.88 11.70 -17.67
C GLY A 502 18.84 12.43 -16.33
N ALA A 503 17.78 12.20 -15.53
CA ALA A 503 17.62 12.73 -14.18
C ALA A 503 18.46 11.98 -13.13
#